data_205867356e0c0d93b29337ea4475c3ee
#
_entry.id   205867356e0c0d93b29337ea4475c3ee
#
_cell.length_a   1.000
_cell.length_b   1.000
_cell.length_c   1.000
_cell.angle_alpha   90.00
_cell.angle_beta   90.00
_cell.angle_gamma   90.00
#
_symmetry.space_group_name_H-M   'P 1'
#
loop_
_entity.id
_entity.type
_entity.pdbx_description
1 polymer ?
#
loop_
_entity_poly.entity_id
_entity_poly.type
_entity_poly.pdbx_seq_one_letter_code
_entity_poly.pdbx_strand_id
1 'polypeptide(L)'
;MVDVDSVLLSVQERDKWRHRMELLERSLREVRERRHRLELRLRRIHKELARLRATAEGLLDLARSQAPPDMHHGAPTLPIR
;
A
#
# COMPACT_ATOMS: atom_id res chain seq x y z
N MET A 1 -15.86 -2.33 -57.75
CA MET A 1 -15.93 -3.73 -57.31
C MET A 1 -14.95 -3.95 -56.18
N VAL A 2 -15.41 -4.59 -55.12
CA VAL A 2 -14.55 -4.81 -54.00
C VAL A 2 -13.64 -6.00 -54.25
N ASP A 3 -12.35 -5.81 -54.05
CA ASP A 3 -11.37 -6.86 -54.22
C ASP A 3 -11.43 -7.81 -53.02
N VAL A 4 -11.61 -9.07 -53.27
CA VAL A 4 -11.71 -10.10 -52.23
C VAL A 4 -10.43 -10.18 -51.43
N ASP A 5 -9.28 -10.02 -52.05
CA ASP A 5 -8.00 -10.05 -51.37
C ASP A 5 -7.84 -8.88 -50.42
N SER A 6 -8.32 -7.68 -50.78
CA SER A 6 -8.31 -6.51 -49.94
C SER A 6 -9.23 -6.70 -48.73
N VAL A 7 -10.40 -7.29 -48.95
CA VAL A 7 -11.34 -7.58 -47.88
C VAL A 7 -10.73 -8.58 -46.89
N LEU A 8 -10.09 -9.62 -47.42
CA LEU A 8 -9.46 -10.65 -46.63
C LEU A 8 -8.33 -10.06 -45.78
N LEU A 9 -7.49 -9.21 -46.35
CA LEU A 9 -6.43 -8.52 -45.64
C LEU A 9 -6.98 -7.62 -44.54
N SER A 10 -8.07 -6.91 -44.81
CA SER A 10 -8.72 -6.06 -43.83
C SER A 10 -9.25 -6.88 -42.65
N VAL A 11 -9.84 -8.04 -42.91
CA VAL A 11 -10.34 -8.94 -41.88
C VAL A 11 -9.18 -9.48 -41.03
N GLN A 12 -8.09 -9.88 -41.66
CA GLN A 12 -6.91 -10.37 -40.97
C GLN A 12 -6.28 -9.31 -40.09
N GLU A 13 -6.19 -8.07 -40.59
CA GLU A 13 -5.67 -6.94 -39.79
C GLU A 13 -6.57 -6.64 -38.61
N ARG A 14 -7.89 -6.64 -38.82
CA ARG A 14 -8.84 -6.43 -37.73
C ARG A 14 -8.69 -7.50 -36.63
N ASP A 15 -8.57 -8.76 -37.03
CA ASP A 15 -8.45 -9.87 -36.11
C ASP A 15 -7.14 -9.79 -35.33
N LYS A 16 -6.06 -9.38 -35.99
CA LYS A 16 -4.75 -9.17 -35.37
C LYS A 16 -4.82 -8.08 -34.29
N TRP A 17 -5.46 -6.94 -34.61
CA TRP A 17 -5.62 -5.84 -33.68
C TRP A 17 -6.54 -6.21 -32.52
N ARG A 18 -7.59 -6.95 -32.79
CA ARG A 18 -8.49 -7.45 -31.77
C ARG A 18 -7.75 -8.35 -30.79
N HIS A 19 -6.92 -9.24 -31.30
CA HIS A 19 -6.12 -10.12 -30.46
C HIS A 19 -5.16 -9.33 -29.57
N ARG A 20 -4.48 -8.34 -30.13
CA ARG A 20 -3.60 -7.46 -29.36
C ARG A 20 -4.36 -6.72 -28.28
N MET A 21 -5.53 -6.22 -28.62
CA MET A 21 -6.38 -5.52 -27.65
C MET A 21 -6.78 -6.42 -26.51
N GLU A 22 -7.15 -7.66 -26.79
CA GLU A 22 -7.51 -8.64 -25.78
C GLU A 22 -6.34 -8.94 -24.84
N LEU A 23 -5.13 -9.07 -25.37
CA LEU A 23 -3.92 -9.28 -24.58
C LEU A 23 -3.63 -8.08 -23.69
N LEU A 24 -3.76 -6.87 -24.21
CA LEU A 24 -3.56 -5.64 -23.43
C LEU A 24 -4.60 -5.49 -22.34
N GLU A 25 -5.85 -5.81 -22.63
CA GLU A 25 -6.92 -5.77 -21.63
C GLU A 25 -6.65 -6.76 -20.51
N ARG A 26 -6.16 -7.95 -20.83
CA ARG A 26 -5.78 -8.95 -19.85
C ARG A 26 -4.64 -8.45 -18.98
N SER A 27 -3.60 -7.92 -19.59
CA SER A 27 -2.46 -7.35 -18.86
C SER A 27 -2.90 -6.21 -17.96
N LEU A 28 -3.79 -5.37 -18.43
CA LEU A 28 -4.31 -4.26 -17.66
C LEU A 28 -5.10 -4.76 -16.43
N ARG A 29 -5.92 -5.80 -16.60
CA ARG A 29 -6.63 -6.40 -15.47
C ARG A 29 -5.67 -6.97 -14.45
N GLU A 30 -4.61 -7.66 -14.89
CA GLU A 30 -3.60 -8.21 -14.00
C GLU A 30 -2.89 -7.13 -13.20
N VAL A 31 -2.53 -6.03 -13.86
CA VAL A 31 -1.89 -4.90 -13.19
C VAL A 31 -2.82 -4.26 -12.17
N ARG A 32 -4.09 -4.08 -12.52
CA ARG A 32 -5.10 -3.52 -11.61
C ARG A 32 -5.31 -4.41 -10.38
N GLU A 33 -5.36 -5.71 -10.58
CA GLU A 33 -5.51 -6.66 -9.48
C GLU A 33 -4.30 -6.64 -8.57
N ARG A 34 -3.10 -6.59 -9.14
CA ARG A 34 -1.86 -6.49 -8.38
C ARG A 34 -1.83 -5.20 -7.57
N ARG A 35 -2.19 -4.09 -8.20
CA ARG A 35 -2.27 -2.80 -7.53
C ARG A 35 -3.25 -2.85 -6.37
N HIS A 36 -4.41 -3.44 -6.59
CA HIS A 36 -5.42 -3.58 -5.55
C HIS A 36 -4.90 -4.38 -4.36
N ARG A 37 -4.23 -5.50 -4.61
CA ARG A 37 -3.64 -6.32 -3.54
C ARG A 37 -2.58 -5.54 -2.76
N LEU A 38 -1.76 -4.76 -3.46
CA LEU A 38 -0.74 -3.94 -2.81
C LEU A 38 -1.37 -2.83 -1.97
N GLU A 39 -2.43 -2.22 -2.45
CA GLU A 39 -3.16 -1.21 -1.69
C GLU A 39 -3.74 -1.79 -0.40
N LEU A 40 -4.32 -2.99 -0.47
CA LEU A 40 -4.84 -3.66 0.70
C LEU A 40 -3.73 -4.00 1.71
N ARG A 41 -2.58 -4.45 1.20
CA ARG A 41 -1.42 -4.73 2.06
C ARG A 41 -0.93 -3.45 2.73
N LEU A 42 -0.85 -2.37 1.98
CA LEU A 42 -0.42 -1.07 2.50
C LEU A 42 -1.35 -0.57 3.60
N ARG A 43 -2.65 -0.71 3.41
CA ARG A 43 -3.63 -0.35 4.44
C ARG A 43 -3.43 -1.17 5.70
N ARG A 44 -3.15 -2.45 5.58
CA ARG A 44 -2.87 -3.32 6.73
C ARG A 44 -1.63 -2.88 7.47
N ILE A 45 -0.58 -2.54 6.73
CA ILE A 45 0.67 -2.06 7.33
C ILE A 45 0.43 -0.75 8.06
N HIS A 46 -0.27 0.19 7.46
CA HIS A 46 -0.58 1.47 8.09
C HIS A 46 -1.41 1.28 9.37
N LYS A 47 -2.38 0.39 9.33
CA LYS A 47 -3.22 0.08 10.47
C LYS A 47 -2.41 -0.53 11.60
N GLU A 48 -1.51 -1.44 11.27
CA GLU A 48 -0.63 -2.08 12.24
C GLU A 48 0.34 -1.08 12.85
N LEU A 49 0.91 -0.19 12.04
CA LEU A 49 1.77 0.87 12.53
C LEU A 49 1.03 1.81 13.46
N ALA A 50 -0.19 2.18 13.12
CA ALA A 50 -1.01 3.04 13.97
C ALA A 50 -1.28 2.36 15.32
N ARG A 51 -1.58 1.07 15.29
CA ARG A 51 -1.80 0.29 16.50
C ARG A 51 -0.54 0.23 17.38
N LEU A 52 0.62 -0.02 16.76
CA LEU A 52 1.88 -0.08 17.47
C LEU A 52 2.26 1.27 18.08
N ARG A 53 2.01 2.35 17.34
CA ARG A 53 2.24 3.70 17.87
C ARG A 53 1.36 4.00 19.07
N ALA A 54 0.08 3.65 18.96
CA ALA A 54 -0.85 3.85 20.06
C ALA A 54 -0.43 3.05 21.29
N THR A 55 0.02 1.82 21.08
CA THR A 55 0.51 0.97 22.16
C THR A 55 1.76 1.59 22.81
N ALA A 56 2.71 2.03 21.99
CA ALA A 56 3.94 2.65 22.47
C ALA A 56 3.64 3.92 23.26
N GLU A 57 2.76 4.77 22.76
CA GLU A 57 2.35 5.99 23.45
C GLU A 57 1.67 5.67 24.77
N GLY A 58 0.81 4.65 24.78
CA GLY A 58 0.16 4.21 26.00
C GLY A 58 1.16 3.72 27.04
N LEU A 59 2.17 2.97 26.62
CA LEU A 59 3.21 2.50 27.51
C LEU A 59 4.06 3.65 28.05
N LEU A 60 4.36 4.63 27.21
CA LEU A 60 5.10 5.81 27.64
C LEU A 60 4.30 6.62 28.67
N ASP A 61 3.02 6.81 28.42
CA ASP A 61 2.16 7.52 29.37
C ASP A 61 2.03 6.78 30.68
N LEU A 62 1.93 5.45 30.61
CA LEU A 62 1.89 4.64 31.82
C LEU A 62 3.20 4.78 32.62
N ALA A 63 4.33 4.73 31.96
CA ALA A 63 5.63 4.91 32.58
C ALA A 63 5.74 6.27 33.22
N ARG A 64 5.27 7.32 32.56
CA ARG A 64 5.27 8.66 33.11
C ARG A 64 4.39 8.78 34.36
N SER A 65 3.21 8.17 34.31
CA SER A 65 2.29 8.25 35.42
C SER A 65 2.76 7.45 36.62
N GLN A 66 3.58 6.43 36.40
CA GLN A 66 4.13 5.61 37.48
C GLN A 66 5.45 6.13 38.01
N ALA A 67 6.04 7.09 37.34
CA ALA A 67 7.27 7.68 37.81
C ALA A 67 7.02 8.42 39.13
N PRO A 68 7.83 8.21 40.15
CA PRO A 68 7.64 8.92 41.40
C PRO A 68 7.84 10.42 41.20
N PRO A 69 7.03 11.24 41.83
CA PRO A 69 7.20 12.69 41.71
C PRO A 69 8.58 13.15 42.11
N ASP A 70 9.19 12.44 43.05
CA ASP A 70 10.53 12.76 43.50
C ASP A 70 11.56 12.70 42.40
N MET A 71 11.37 11.82 41.45
CA MET A 71 12.29 11.71 40.35
C MET A 71 12.33 12.98 39.52
N HIS A 72 11.21 13.65 39.39
CA HIS A 72 11.16 14.89 38.66
C HIS A 72 11.81 16.02 39.37
N HIS A 73 11.66 16.03 40.69
CA HIS A 73 12.24 17.08 41.52
C HIS A 73 13.64 16.72 41.90
N GLY A 74 13.86 15.46 42.14
CA GLY A 74 15.09 15.01 42.64
C GLY A 74 16.22 14.99 41.67
N ALA A 75 15.91 14.95 40.47
CA ALA A 75 16.93 14.90 39.47
C ALA A 75 18.03 15.91 39.73
N PRO A 76 17.68 17.08 39.99
CA PRO A 76 18.70 18.06 40.21
C PRO A 76 19.34 17.86 41.54
N THR A 77 18.74 17.22 42.36
CA THR A 77 19.30 17.20 43.60
C THR A 77 20.11 16.07 43.85
N LEU A 78 20.40 15.52 43.30
CA LEU A 78 20.97 14.55 43.66
C LEU A 78 22.00 14.66 43.89
N PRO A 79 22.42 14.80 44.26
CA PRO A 79 23.23 14.95 44.54
C PRO A 79 23.88 14.45 44.89
N ILE A 80 24.24 14.40 44.66
CA ILE A 80 24.81 13.99 44.88
C ILE A 80 25.37 14.39 45.68
N ARG A 81 25.53 14.53 46.13
CA ARG A 81 25.98 14.87 46.96
C ARG A 81 26.70 14.35 47.43
#